data_ef0169a173410c87187a3e43f5485e6c
#
_entry.id   ef0169a173410c87187a3e43f5485e6c
#
_cell.length_a   1.000
_cell.length_b   1.000
_cell.length_c   1.000
_cell.angle_alpha   90.00
_cell.angle_beta   90.00
_cell.angle_gamma   90.00
#
_symmetry.space_group_name_H-M   'P 1'
#
loop_
_entity.id
_entity.type
_entity.pdbx_description
1 polymer ?
#
loop_
_entity_poly.entity_id
_entity_poly.type
_entity_poly.pdbx_seq_one_letter_code
_entity_poly.pdbx_strand_id
1 'polypeptide(L)'
;MPIILLSASIFVLVLGTAVLLMRSATELRKLATSSADSIIWTVSQAEVEYLTLLNALGHQAEAIDLARLRRQADVFYSRVSILNTAPVYREAVKRAGRQAEVRRILAAMDGVLPVFDGPDAALRAAIGLQVLPVLQPLHTDLRQLSTSVVSATAQIEQAFRLRLFGLLRSVALVAGFLVLALGLFAFVY
;
A
#
# COMPACT_ATOMS: atom_id res chain seq x y z
N MET A 1 12.66 -47.38 30.05
CA MET A 1 12.77 -46.94 28.65
C MET A 1 11.53 -46.22 28.07
N PRO A 2 10.27 -46.70 28.25
CA PRO A 2 9.13 -46.01 27.64
C PRO A 2 8.90 -44.57 28.13
N ILE A 3 9.15 -44.29 29.41
CA ILE A 3 8.96 -42.96 30.00
C ILE A 3 9.92 -41.91 29.39
N ILE A 4 11.18 -42.30 29.12
CA ILE A 4 12.18 -41.38 28.51
C ILE A 4 11.79 -41.06 27.05
N LEU A 5 11.35 -42.04 26.30
CA LEU A 5 10.88 -41.83 24.91
C LEU A 5 9.64 -40.92 24.85
N LEU A 6 8.72 -41.10 25.79
CA LEU A 6 7.52 -40.30 25.88
C LEU A 6 7.85 -38.84 26.29
N SER A 7 8.69 -38.64 27.30
CA SER A 7 9.11 -37.29 27.73
C SER A 7 9.87 -36.56 26.61
N ALA A 8 10.69 -37.25 25.83
CA ALA A 8 11.38 -36.70 24.67
C ALA A 8 10.38 -36.30 23.56
N SER A 9 9.35 -37.12 23.30
CA SER A 9 8.33 -36.82 22.34
C SER A 9 7.50 -35.58 22.72
N ILE A 10 7.07 -35.47 23.97
CA ILE A 10 6.38 -34.32 24.51
C ILE A 10 7.24 -33.06 24.39
N PHE A 11 8.53 -33.16 24.75
CA PHE A 11 9.45 -32.03 24.64
C PHE A 11 9.62 -31.53 23.20
N VAL A 12 9.76 -32.43 22.22
CA VAL A 12 9.85 -32.09 20.80
C VAL A 12 8.56 -31.42 20.30
N LEU A 13 7.39 -31.93 20.73
CA LEU A 13 6.09 -31.33 20.37
C LEU A 13 5.92 -29.92 20.97
N VAL A 14 6.29 -29.72 22.23
CA VAL A 14 6.23 -28.41 22.87
C VAL A 14 7.17 -27.44 22.20
N LEU A 15 8.40 -27.86 21.88
CA LEU A 15 9.37 -27.03 21.16
C LEU A 15 8.89 -26.68 19.76
N GLY A 16 8.32 -27.63 19.02
CA GLY A 16 7.73 -27.42 17.71
C GLY A 16 6.57 -26.42 17.75
N THR A 17 5.69 -26.53 18.74
CA THR A 17 4.59 -25.58 18.95
C THR A 17 5.11 -24.18 19.27
N ALA A 18 6.12 -24.06 20.13
CA ALA A 18 6.74 -22.78 20.48
C ALA A 18 7.36 -22.10 19.25
N VAL A 19 8.08 -22.86 18.41
CA VAL A 19 8.66 -22.33 17.15
C VAL A 19 7.57 -21.88 16.18
N LEU A 20 6.47 -22.62 16.04
CA LEU A 20 5.33 -22.23 15.20
C LEU A 20 4.65 -20.96 15.72
N LEU A 21 4.46 -20.84 17.03
CA LEU A 21 3.90 -19.64 17.66
C LEU A 21 4.79 -18.43 17.47
N MET A 22 6.12 -18.57 17.62
CA MET A 22 7.08 -17.49 17.36
C MET A 22 7.04 -17.03 15.90
N ARG A 23 6.99 -17.95 14.94
CA ARG A 23 6.84 -17.61 13.51
C ARG A 23 5.53 -16.90 13.25
N SER A 24 4.42 -17.39 13.81
CA SER A 24 3.11 -16.74 13.69
C SER A 24 3.11 -15.32 14.27
N ALA A 25 3.73 -15.12 15.43
CA ALA A 25 3.84 -13.81 16.08
C ALA A 25 4.69 -12.82 15.25
N THR A 26 5.77 -13.28 14.60
CA THR A 26 6.59 -12.42 13.73
C THR A 26 5.84 -12.03 12.46
N GLU A 27 5.06 -12.92 11.87
CA GLU A 27 4.21 -12.59 10.72
C GLU A 27 3.08 -11.63 11.10
N LEU A 28 2.44 -11.81 12.27
CA LEU A 28 1.43 -10.89 12.79
C LEU A 28 2.00 -9.49 13.08
N ARG A 29 3.23 -9.39 13.59
CA ARG A 29 3.90 -8.09 13.78
C ARG A 29 4.17 -7.37 12.47
N LYS A 30 4.58 -8.09 11.43
CA LYS A 30 4.76 -7.49 10.08
C LYS A 30 3.47 -6.90 9.53
N LEU A 31 2.31 -7.49 9.88
CA LEU A 31 1.00 -6.96 9.48
C LEU A 31 0.52 -5.76 10.28
N ALA A 32 0.72 -5.78 11.60
CA ALA A 32 0.35 -4.64 12.45
C ALA A 32 1.09 -3.36 12.03
N THR A 33 2.23 -3.51 11.32
CA THR A 33 2.95 -2.42 10.64
C THR A 33 2.56 -2.25 9.16
N SER A 34 1.66 -3.08 8.63
CA SER A 34 1.20 -2.98 7.25
C SER A 34 0.27 -1.78 7.10
N SER A 35 0.77 -0.77 6.42
CA SER A 35 0.04 0.44 6.06
C SER A 35 -0.81 0.25 4.78
N ALA A 36 -1.36 -0.96 4.56
CA ALA A 36 -2.12 -1.27 3.35
C ALA A 36 -3.25 -0.26 3.11
N ASP A 37 -4.06 0.01 4.14
CA ASP A 37 -5.13 1.02 4.07
C ASP A 37 -4.57 2.42 3.79
N SER A 38 -3.45 2.78 4.41
CA SER A 38 -2.77 4.06 4.19
C SER A 38 -2.23 4.18 2.76
N ILE A 39 -1.69 3.09 2.20
CA ILE A 39 -1.19 3.05 0.81
C ILE A 39 -2.35 3.24 -0.16
N ILE A 40 -3.42 2.46 -0.02
CA ILE A 40 -4.62 2.53 -0.86
C ILE A 40 -5.21 3.93 -0.79
N TRP A 41 -5.37 4.46 0.43
CA TRP A 41 -5.92 5.80 0.64
C TRP A 41 -5.04 6.88 -0.03
N THR A 42 -3.72 6.85 0.16
CA THR A 42 -2.80 7.86 -0.38
C THR A 42 -2.81 7.87 -1.91
N VAL A 43 -2.82 6.69 -2.54
CA VAL A 43 -2.85 6.60 -4.01
C VAL A 43 -4.21 7.05 -4.57
N SER A 44 -5.31 6.64 -3.94
CA SER A 44 -6.65 7.09 -4.32
C SER A 44 -6.82 8.59 -4.11
N GLN A 45 -6.26 9.13 -3.03
CA GLN A 45 -6.31 10.57 -2.77
C GLN A 45 -5.51 11.36 -3.82
N ALA A 46 -4.39 10.84 -4.33
CA ALA A 46 -3.67 11.49 -5.43
C ALA A 46 -4.53 11.59 -6.70
N GLU A 47 -5.32 10.57 -7.02
CA GLU A 47 -6.28 10.60 -8.13
C GLU A 47 -7.40 11.64 -7.89
N VAL A 48 -7.94 11.71 -6.68
CA VAL A 48 -8.96 12.70 -6.29
C VAL A 48 -8.41 14.13 -6.39
N GLU A 49 -7.21 14.39 -5.89
CA GLU A 49 -6.59 15.72 -5.96
C GLU A 49 -6.31 16.13 -7.41
N TYR A 50 -5.88 15.19 -8.25
CA TYR A 50 -5.72 15.44 -9.68
C TYR A 50 -7.04 15.80 -10.35
N LEU A 51 -8.12 15.05 -10.12
CA LEU A 51 -9.43 15.33 -10.68
C LEU A 51 -9.97 16.68 -10.21
N THR A 52 -9.71 17.02 -8.94
CA THR A 52 -10.04 18.32 -8.36
C THR A 52 -9.28 19.46 -9.05
N LEU A 53 -7.99 19.25 -9.32
CA LEU A 53 -7.15 20.20 -10.06
C LEU A 53 -7.65 20.36 -11.51
N LEU A 54 -7.93 19.27 -12.21
CA LEU A 54 -8.46 19.34 -13.58
C LEU A 54 -9.83 20.04 -13.64
N ASN A 55 -10.70 19.74 -12.68
CA ASN A 55 -12.01 20.40 -12.60
C ASN A 55 -11.86 21.91 -12.38
N ALA A 56 -10.94 22.33 -11.51
CA ALA A 56 -10.67 23.75 -11.29
C ALA A 56 -10.11 24.45 -12.54
N LEU A 57 -9.28 23.75 -13.33
CA LEU A 57 -8.74 24.24 -14.60
C LEU A 57 -9.79 24.31 -15.73
N GLY A 58 -10.82 23.47 -15.67
CA GLY A 58 -11.89 23.40 -16.69
C GLY A 58 -12.93 24.51 -16.60
N HIS A 59 -12.92 25.34 -15.54
CA HIS A 59 -13.83 26.47 -15.43
C HIS A 59 -13.39 27.64 -16.33
N GLN A 60 -14.34 28.54 -16.67
CA GLN A 60 -14.01 29.72 -17.47
C GLN A 60 -12.90 30.54 -16.77
N ALA A 61 -11.87 30.91 -17.53
CA ALA A 61 -10.63 31.52 -17.02
C ALA A 61 -10.85 32.74 -16.10
N GLU A 62 -11.93 33.50 -16.32
CA GLU A 62 -12.26 34.69 -15.51
C GLU A 62 -12.81 34.34 -14.12
N ALA A 63 -13.46 33.16 -13.98
CA ALA A 63 -14.06 32.70 -12.72
C ALA A 63 -13.11 31.85 -11.86
N ILE A 64 -11.87 31.60 -12.31
CA ILE A 64 -10.93 30.72 -11.60
C ILE A 64 -10.32 31.45 -10.40
N ASP A 65 -10.48 30.90 -9.20
CA ASP A 65 -9.73 31.27 -8.01
C ASP A 65 -8.29 30.74 -8.13
N LEU A 66 -7.37 31.61 -8.55
CA LEU A 66 -5.97 31.24 -8.76
C LEU A 66 -5.25 30.84 -7.48
N ALA A 67 -5.60 31.43 -6.35
CA ALA A 67 -5.00 31.07 -5.07
C ALA A 67 -5.39 29.64 -4.66
N ARG A 68 -6.64 29.28 -4.88
CA ARG A 68 -7.13 27.90 -4.69
C ARG A 68 -6.47 26.95 -5.68
N LEU A 69 -6.36 27.33 -6.94
CA LEU A 69 -5.74 26.54 -8.00
C LEU A 69 -4.28 26.20 -7.67
N ARG A 70 -3.49 27.19 -7.25
CA ARG A 70 -2.10 26.97 -6.80
C ARG A 70 -2.03 25.97 -5.65
N ARG A 71 -2.84 26.17 -4.62
CA ARG A 71 -2.89 25.22 -3.48
C ARG A 71 -3.24 23.80 -3.93
N GLN A 72 -4.14 23.64 -4.89
CA GLN A 72 -4.51 22.31 -5.41
C GLN A 72 -3.34 21.69 -6.20
N ALA A 73 -2.61 22.46 -6.99
CA ALA A 73 -1.41 22.00 -7.68
C ALA A 73 -0.33 21.54 -6.68
N ASP A 74 -0.08 22.32 -5.63
CA ASP A 74 0.87 21.98 -4.57
C ASP A 74 0.47 20.72 -3.82
N VAL A 75 -0.80 20.58 -3.46
CA VAL A 75 -1.32 19.37 -2.78
C VAL A 75 -1.16 18.15 -3.66
N PHE A 76 -1.54 18.24 -4.93
CA PHE A 76 -1.39 17.14 -5.87
C PHE A 76 0.10 16.74 -6.04
N TYR A 77 0.98 17.73 -6.29
CA TYR A 77 2.41 17.49 -6.41
C TYR A 77 2.99 16.81 -5.16
N SER A 78 2.65 17.31 -3.99
CA SER A 78 3.08 16.74 -2.71
C SER A 78 2.63 15.28 -2.56
N ARG A 79 1.37 14.96 -2.94
CA ARG A 79 0.84 13.58 -2.89
C ARG A 79 1.63 12.64 -3.80
N VAL A 80 1.88 13.05 -5.04
CA VAL A 80 2.67 12.22 -5.98
C VAL A 80 4.12 12.10 -5.54
N SER A 81 4.71 13.18 -5.01
CA SER A 81 6.08 13.18 -4.48
C SER A 81 6.26 12.18 -3.34
N ILE A 82 5.30 12.07 -2.42
CA ILE A 82 5.31 11.09 -1.33
C ILE A 82 5.34 9.65 -1.89
N LEU A 83 4.61 9.36 -2.97
CA LEU A 83 4.62 8.04 -3.62
C LEU A 83 6.01 7.66 -4.16
N ASN A 84 6.83 8.64 -4.52
CA ASN A 84 8.20 8.43 -5.00
C ASN A 84 9.25 8.43 -3.88
N THR A 85 9.07 9.21 -2.82
CA THR A 85 10.10 9.47 -1.81
C THR A 85 9.96 8.62 -0.56
N ALA A 86 8.75 8.45 -0.04
CA ALA A 86 8.54 7.71 1.20
C ALA A 86 8.68 6.20 0.98
N PRO A 87 9.53 5.49 1.76
CA PRO A 87 9.90 4.10 1.50
C PRO A 87 8.73 3.13 1.34
N VAL A 88 7.71 3.29 2.18
CA VAL A 88 6.53 2.41 2.20
C VAL A 88 5.73 2.51 0.90
N TYR A 89 5.46 3.74 0.44
CA TYR A 89 4.70 3.99 -0.79
C TYR A 89 5.52 3.65 -2.04
N ARG A 90 6.80 4.04 -2.05
CA ARG A 90 7.72 3.70 -3.15
C ARG A 90 7.82 2.19 -3.36
N GLU A 91 7.87 1.41 -2.29
CA GLU A 91 7.90 -0.04 -2.39
C GLU A 91 6.57 -0.61 -2.92
N ALA A 92 5.43 -0.05 -2.52
CA ALA A 92 4.12 -0.44 -3.05
C ALA A 92 3.99 -0.14 -4.56
N VAL A 93 4.40 1.05 -4.99
CA VAL A 93 4.46 1.44 -6.41
C VAL A 93 5.39 0.53 -7.20
N LYS A 94 6.56 0.18 -6.63
CA LYS A 94 7.51 -0.75 -7.24
C LYS A 94 6.91 -2.15 -7.44
N ARG A 95 6.25 -2.68 -6.43
CA ARG A 95 5.57 -3.99 -6.51
C ARG A 95 4.46 -4.00 -7.54
N ALA A 96 3.74 -2.89 -7.68
CA ALA A 96 2.73 -2.72 -8.72
C ALA A 96 3.34 -2.52 -10.13
N GLY A 97 4.66 -2.36 -10.27
CA GLY A 97 5.35 -2.11 -11.54
C GLY A 97 5.07 -0.73 -12.14
N ARG A 98 4.72 0.27 -11.30
CA ARG A 98 4.22 1.59 -11.72
C ARG A 98 5.16 2.77 -11.41
N GLN A 99 6.45 2.51 -11.27
CA GLN A 99 7.44 3.56 -11.01
C GLN A 99 7.61 4.53 -12.18
N ALA A 100 7.42 4.05 -13.41
CA ALA A 100 7.54 4.88 -14.62
C ALA A 100 6.42 5.92 -14.67
N GLU A 101 5.18 5.53 -14.33
CA GLU A 101 4.02 6.41 -14.27
C GLU A 101 4.23 7.52 -13.25
N VAL A 102 4.66 7.18 -12.02
CA VAL A 102 4.95 8.18 -10.98
C VAL A 102 6.00 9.18 -11.45
N ARG A 103 7.08 8.72 -12.10
CA ARG A 103 8.11 9.63 -12.65
C ARG A 103 7.57 10.52 -13.75
N ARG A 104 6.72 9.99 -14.67
CA ARG A 104 6.11 10.79 -15.72
C ARG A 104 5.20 11.89 -15.14
N ILE A 105 4.39 11.54 -14.14
CA ILE A 105 3.51 12.49 -13.48
C ILE A 105 4.32 13.60 -12.81
N LEU A 106 5.40 13.24 -12.07
CA LEU A 106 6.27 14.22 -11.44
C LEU A 106 6.97 15.12 -12.48
N ALA A 107 7.52 14.54 -13.54
CA ALA A 107 8.17 15.31 -14.60
C ALA A 107 7.21 16.28 -15.30
N ALA A 108 5.95 15.86 -15.53
CA ALA A 108 4.93 16.74 -16.08
C ALA A 108 4.58 17.88 -15.12
N MET A 109 4.45 17.59 -13.82
CA MET A 109 4.22 18.62 -12.80
C MET A 109 5.40 19.59 -12.67
N ASP A 110 6.64 19.08 -12.64
CA ASP A 110 7.85 19.90 -12.60
C ASP A 110 7.92 20.88 -13.79
N GLY A 111 7.42 20.46 -14.96
CA GLY A 111 7.33 21.30 -16.16
C GLY A 111 6.30 22.42 -16.08
N VAL A 112 5.23 22.26 -15.30
CA VAL A 112 4.14 23.27 -15.22
C VAL A 112 4.18 24.07 -13.91
N LEU A 113 4.84 23.60 -12.85
CA LEU A 113 4.93 24.32 -11.57
C LEU A 113 5.43 25.77 -11.71
N PRO A 114 6.45 26.09 -12.52
CA PRO A 114 6.89 27.48 -12.71
C PRO A 114 5.80 28.40 -13.26
N VAL A 115 4.83 27.85 -14.01
CA VAL A 115 3.68 28.60 -14.53
C VAL A 115 2.72 28.92 -13.39
N PHE A 116 2.49 27.97 -12.46
CA PHE A 116 1.65 28.20 -11.27
C PHE A 116 2.27 29.26 -10.34
N ASP A 117 3.58 29.31 -10.22
CA ASP A 117 4.31 30.28 -9.40
C ASP A 117 4.40 31.68 -10.03
N GLY A 118 4.04 31.78 -11.31
CA GLY A 118 4.08 33.02 -12.06
C GLY A 118 2.99 34.05 -11.69
N PRO A 119 3.04 35.25 -12.29
CA PRO A 119 2.02 36.27 -12.10
C PRO A 119 0.63 35.79 -12.54
N ASP A 120 -0.43 36.27 -11.89
CA ASP A 120 -1.83 35.88 -12.14
C ASP A 120 -2.24 35.98 -13.61
N ALA A 121 -1.86 37.06 -14.29
CA ALA A 121 -2.19 37.29 -15.70
C ALA A 121 -1.50 36.22 -16.60
N ALA A 122 -0.24 35.89 -16.32
CA ALA A 122 0.50 34.88 -17.06
C ALA A 122 -0.10 33.48 -16.83
N LEU A 123 -0.43 33.14 -15.58
CA LEU A 123 -1.07 31.88 -15.26
C LEU A 123 -2.43 31.73 -15.99
N ARG A 124 -3.30 32.75 -15.95
CA ARG A 124 -4.59 32.72 -16.68
C ARG A 124 -4.40 32.45 -18.17
N ALA A 125 -3.45 33.14 -18.82
CA ALA A 125 -3.15 32.96 -20.23
C ALA A 125 -2.60 31.56 -20.56
N ALA A 126 -1.84 30.97 -19.65
CA ALA A 126 -1.16 29.69 -19.84
C ALA A 126 -2.06 28.47 -19.57
N ILE A 127 -3.16 28.59 -18.82
CA ILE A 127 -4.01 27.46 -18.41
C ILE A 127 -4.41 26.58 -19.61
N GLY A 128 -5.03 27.17 -20.63
CA GLY A 128 -5.52 26.43 -21.78
C GLY A 128 -4.43 25.97 -22.75
N LEU A 129 -3.35 26.71 -22.85
CA LEU A 129 -2.32 26.50 -23.89
C LEU A 129 -1.14 25.67 -23.40
N GLN A 130 -0.82 25.72 -22.10
CA GLN A 130 0.38 25.09 -21.54
C GLN A 130 0.03 24.08 -20.44
N VAL A 131 -0.86 24.42 -19.50
CA VAL A 131 -1.11 23.60 -18.33
C VAL A 131 -2.05 22.43 -18.65
N LEU A 132 -3.21 22.69 -19.23
CA LEU A 132 -4.20 21.64 -19.55
C LEU A 132 -3.65 20.54 -20.49
N PRO A 133 -2.97 20.88 -21.60
CA PRO A 133 -2.43 19.85 -22.51
C PRO A 133 -1.39 18.93 -21.86
N VAL A 134 -0.67 19.42 -20.85
CA VAL A 134 0.33 18.63 -20.10
C VAL A 134 -0.35 17.78 -19.03
N LEU A 135 -1.34 18.31 -18.32
CA LEU A 135 -1.98 17.60 -17.23
C LEU A 135 -3.03 16.59 -17.70
N GLN A 136 -3.83 16.90 -18.73
CA GLN A 136 -4.91 16.03 -19.19
C GLN A 136 -4.50 14.58 -19.47
N PRO A 137 -3.35 14.28 -20.14
CA PRO A 137 -2.93 12.91 -20.41
C PRO A 137 -2.60 12.10 -19.15
N LEU A 138 -2.28 12.75 -18.03
CA LEU A 138 -1.90 12.09 -16.77
C LEU A 138 -3.05 11.29 -16.15
N HIS A 139 -4.29 11.52 -16.57
CA HIS A 139 -5.45 10.75 -16.10
C HIS A 139 -5.25 9.25 -16.28
N THR A 140 -4.73 8.82 -17.42
CA THR A 140 -4.49 7.40 -17.71
C THR A 140 -3.40 6.84 -16.79
N ASP A 141 -2.31 7.57 -16.59
CA ASP A 141 -1.21 7.15 -15.73
C ASP A 141 -1.65 7.03 -14.27
N LEU A 142 -2.41 8.01 -13.75
CA LEU A 142 -2.94 7.99 -12.38
C LEU A 142 -3.93 6.85 -12.16
N ARG A 143 -4.85 6.64 -13.10
CA ARG A 143 -5.82 5.55 -13.01
C ARG A 143 -5.14 4.18 -13.06
N GLN A 144 -4.15 3.99 -13.92
CA GLN A 144 -3.36 2.76 -13.96
C GLN A 144 -2.55 2.56 -12.68
N LEU A 145 -1.94 3.62 -12.16
CA LEU A 145 -1.22 3.61 -10.89
C LEU A 145 -2.16 3.19 -9.75
N SER A 146 -3.29 3.88 -9.58
CA SER A 146 -4.27 3.61 -8.54
C SER A 146 -4.77 2.17 -8.59
N THR A 147 -5.28 1.73 -9.74
CA THR A 147 -5.82 0.38 -9.92
C THR A 147 -4.77 -0.70 -9.65
N SER A 148 -3.54 -0.52 -10.16
CA SER A 148 -2.48 -1.52 -10.01
C SER A 148 -1.96 -1.61 -8.58
N VAL A 149 -1.80 -0.48 -7.88
CA VAL A 149 -1.36 -0.47 -6.48
C VAL A 149 -2.42 -1.09 -5.57
N VAL A 150 -3.71 -0.75 -5.77
CA VAL A 150 -4.82 -1.34 -5.03
C VAL A 150 -4.86 -2.85 -5.24
N SER A 151 -4.79 -3.32 -6.49
CA SER A 151 -4.85 -4.76 -6.78
C SER A 151 -3.62 -5.50 -6.24
N ALA A 152 -2.41 -4.96 -6.35
CA ALA A 152 -1.20 -5.55 -5.80
C ALA A 152 -1.26 -5.64 -4.26
N THR A 153 -1.79 -4.61 -3.60
CA THR A 153 -1.95 -4.59 -2.14
C THR A 153 -2.98 -5.62 -1.70
N ALA A 154 -4.11 -5.73 -2.39
CA ALA A 154 -5.15 -6.73 -2.11
C ALA A 154 -4.63 -8.17 -2.29
N GLN A 155 -3.82 -8.43 -3.33
CA GLN A 155 -3.21 -9.75 -3.55
C GLN A 155 -2.25 -10.13 -2.41
N ILE A 156 -1.44 -9.18 -1.92
CA ILE A 156 -0.54 -9.40 -0.79
C ILE A 156 -1.34 -9.75 0.47
N GLU A 157 -2.41 -9.01 0.73
CA GLU A 157 -3.28 -9.26 1.88
C GLU A 157 -3.94 -10.64 1.80
N GLN A 158 -4.44 -11.02 0.63
CA GLN A 158 -5.04 -12.35 0.41
C GLN A 158 -4.01 -13.48 0.60
N ALA A 159 -2.83 -13.36 -0.01
CA ALA A 159 -1.76 -14.34 0.15
C ALA A 159 -1.34 -14.48 1.61
N PHE A 160 -1.34 -13.39 2.35
CA PHE A 160 -1.03 -13.38 3.76
C PHE A 160 -2.13 -14.07 4.59
N ARG A 161 -3.41 -13.78 4.35
CA ARG A 161 -4.53 -14.48 5.02
C ARG A 161 -4.43 -15.99 4.83
N LEU A 162 -4.13 -16.45 3.61
CA LEU A 162 -3.95 -17.88 3.33
C LEU A 162 -2.77 -18.49 4.10
N ARG A 163 -1.65 -17.78 4.21
CA ARG A 163 -0.50 -18.22 5.03
C ARG A 163 -0.85 -18.30 6.52
N LEU A 164 -1.58 -17.32 7.04
CA LEU A 164 -2.06 -17.34 8.43
C LEU A 164 -2.95 -18.56 8.70
N PHE A 165 -3.92 -18.83 7.83
CA PHE A 165 -4.78 -20.01 7.97
C PHE A 165 -3.96 -21.30 7.92
N GLY A 166 -2.95 -21.38 7.06
CA GLY A 166 -2.02 -22.51 7.00
C GLY A 166 -1.26 -22.71 8.33
N LEU A 167 -0.74 -21.64 8.90
CA LEU A 167 -0.04 -21.67 10.19
C LEU A 167 -0.98 -22.06 11.34
N LEU A 168 -2.17 -21.47 11.41
CA LEU A 168 -3.18 -21.82 12.43
C LEU A 168 -3.59 -23.28 12.35
N ARG A 169 -3.80 -23.82 11.12
CA ARG A 169 -4.07 -25.23 10.90
C ARG A 169 -2.93 -26.11 11.40
N SER A 170 -1.68 -25.76 11.13
CA SER A 170 -0.51 -26.51 11.58
C SER A 170 -0.41 -26.50 13.10
N VAL A 171 -0.64 -25.37 13.77
CA VAL A 171 -0.66 -25.27 15.22
C VAL A 171 -1.78 -26.13 15.82
N ALA A 172 -2.99 -26.10 15.23
CA ALA A 172 -4.12 -26.90 15.69
C ALA A 172 -3.85 -28.41 15.57
N LEU A 173 -3.20 -28.86 14.48
CA LEU A 173 -2.82 -30.26 14.29
C LEU A 173 -1.78 -30.70 15.32
N VAL A 174 -0.76 -29.89 15.58
CA VAL A 174 0.27 -30.20 16.59
C VAL A 174 -0.35 -30.24 18.00
N ALA A 175 -1.22 -29.30 18.33
CA ALA A 175 -1.93 -29.27 19.61
C ALA A 175 -2.85 -30.50 19.76
N GLY A 176 -3.59 -30.87 18.72
CA GLY A 176 -4.42 -32.07 18.71
C GLY A 176 -3.61 -33.35 18.91
N PHE A 177 -2.46 -33.48 18.28
CA PHE A 177 -1.53 -34.60 18.47
C PHE A 177 -1.00 -34.66 19.90
N LEU A 178 -0.69 -33.51 20.51
CA LEU A 178 -0.23 -33.41 21.90
C LEU A 178 -1.31 -33.91 22.86
N VAL A 179 -2.56 -33.48 22.67
CA VAL A 179 -3.70 -33.90 23.51
C VAL A 179 -3.94 -35.40 23.39
N LEU A 180 -3.88 -35.94 22.17
CA LEU A 180 -4.02 -37.38 21.93
C LEU A 180 -2.89 -38.16 22.61
N ALA A 181 -1.65 -37.72 22.49
CA ALA A 181 -0.49 -38.36 23.11
C ALA A 181 -0.61 -38.38 24.64
N LEU A 182 -1.03 -37.26 25.25
CA LEU A 182 -1.27 -37.15 26.69
C LEU A 182 -2.45 -38.02 27.14
N GLY A 183 -3.53 -38.08 26.38
CA GLY A 183 -4.68 -38.92 26.66
C GLY A 183 -4.33 -40.42 26.62
N LEU A 184 -3.56 -40.84 25.62
CA LEU A 184 -3.07 -42.22 25.49
C LEU A 184 -2.14 -42.60 26.65
N PHE A 185 -1.29 -41.65 27.07
CA PHE A 185 -0.42 -41.84 28.22
C PHE A 185 -1.20 -42.03 29.52
N ALA A 186 -2.20 -41.18 29.76
CA ALA A 186 -3.05 -41.28 30.94
C ALA A 186 -3.93 -42.54 30.96
N PHE A 187 -4.21 -43.14 29.79
CA PHE A 187 -4.97 -44.40 29.68
C PHE A 187 -4.10 -45.65 29.93
N VAL A 188 -2.80 -45.59 29.60
CA VAL A 188 -1.86 -46.74 29.71
C VAL A 188 -1.21 -46.80 31.12
N TYR A 189 -1.19 -45.71 31.86
CA TYR A 189 -0.60 -45.61 33.18
C TYR A 189 -1.58 -45.20 34.27
#